data_47732d891364e8e161316cc072501062
#
_entry.id   47732d891364e8e161316cc072501062
#
_cell.length_a   1.000
_cell.length_b   1.000
_cell.length_c   1.000
_cell.angle_alpha   90.00
_cell.angle_beta   90.00
_cell.angle_gamma   90.00
#
_symmetry.space_group_name_H-M   'P 1'
#
loop_
_entity.id
_entity.type
_entity.pdbx_description
1 polymer ?
#
loop_
_entity_poly.entity_id
_entity_poly.type
_entity_poly.pdbx_seq_one_letter_code
_entity_poly.pdbx_strand_id
1 'polypeptide(L)'
;MIVGTGAAGLFAALNLPRDRKVLIITKKDAESSDSFLAQGGICVLKDESDYESYFEDTMRAGHYENRKESVDIMIRSSREIIRELIGYGVKFERKDSGREQDAPEAQKKTEKQQSEGHENFLDDYAFTREGAHSKPRILFHEDVTGKEITSKLLAQVRSLENVCIMEYTTMTDIIVAGTDGQTGEDGMQCAGIIAEDAQGNVLKIHAPYTILASGGIGGLYEHSTNYPHLTGDALRIAEKHGIRLEHLDYVQIHPTTLYSRKPGRRFLISESVRGEGAILLDKNGKRFTDELQPRDVVTAAIREQMKKDGTDHVWLSMERIDKDTILNHFPNIYEHCLEEGYDVTKEWIPVVPAQHYFMGGIWVDSDSQTSMEHLFAAGETSCNGVHGANRLASNSLLESLVFAKRAAQKIEAELDAGGEAEQLDETA
;
A
#
# COMPACT_ATOMS: atom_id res chain seq x y z
N MET A 1 -18.58 -8.65 -2.21
CA MET A 1 -18.46 -7.60 -1.19
C MET A 1 -17.00 -7.23 -0.99
N ILE A 2 -16.68 -5.95 -0.91
CA ILE A 2 -15.33 -5.46 -0.59
C ILE A 2 -15.44 -4.46 0.57
N VAL A 3 -14.54 -4.57 1.56
CA VAL A 3 -14.48 -3.67 2.72
C VAL A 3 -13.20 -2.84 2.64
N GLY A 4 -13.33 -1.57 2.26
CA GLY A 4 -12.24 -0.60 2.13
C GLY A 4 -12.00 -0.11 0.70
N THR A 5 -11.65 1.17 0.58
CA THR A 5 -11.36 1.89 -0.67
C THR A 5 -9.87 2.26 -0.82
N GLY A 6 -8.98 1.57 -0.11
CA GLY A 6 -7.55 1.64 -0.36
C GLY A 6 -7.15 0.98 -1.69
N ALA A 7 -5.88 1.04 -2.04
CA ALA A 7 -5.36 0.47 -3.29
C ALA A 7 -5.80 -0.99 -3.50
N ALA A 8 -5.75 -1.84 -2.47
CA ALA A 8 -6.17 -3.23 -2.56
C ALA A 8 -7.65 -3.38 -2.91
N GLY A 9 -8.56 -2.71 -2.18
CA GLY A 9 -10.00 -2.83 -2.41
C GLY A 9 -10.43 -2.32 -3.79
N LEU A 10 -9.88 -1.18 -4.23
CA LEU A 10 -10.16 -0.62 -5.54
C LEU A 10 -9.62 -1.53 -6.66
N PHE A 11 -8.42 -2.05 -6.51
CA PHE A 11 -7.82 -2.91 -7.52
C PHE A 11 -8.50 -4.29 -7.60
N ALA A 12 -8.94 -4.86 -6.47
CA ALA A 12 -9.79 -6.04 -6.46
C ALA A 12 -11.08 -5.81 -7.28
N ALA A 13 -11.77 -4.68 -7.05
CA ALA A 13 -12.99 -4.33 -7.78
C ALA A 13 -12.77 -4.22 -9.30
N LEU A 14 -11.61 -3.69 -9.72
CA LEU A 14 -11.23 -3.59 -11.13
C LEU A 14 -10.91 -4.94 -11.78
N ASN A 15 -10.55 -5.94 -11.00
CA ASN A 15 -10.18 -7.27 -11.49
C ASN A 15 -11.29 -8.32 -11.31
N LEU A 16 -12.43 -7.99 -10.68
CA LEU A 16 -13.59 -8.85 -10.63
C LEU A 16 -14.39 -8.84 -11.95
N PRO A 17 -15.13 -9.92 -12.30
CA PRO A 17 -15.92 -10.00 -13.52
C PRO A 17 -16.98 -8.89 -13.64
N ARG A 18 -17.15 -8.35 -14.84
CA ARG A 18 -18.03 -7.20 -15.12
C ARG A 18 -19.53 -7.55 -15.08
N ASP A 19 -19.89 -8.79 -15.19
CA ASP A 19 -21.26 -9.31 -15.08
C ASP A 19 -21.70 -9.51 -13.63
N ARG A 20 -20.78 -9.39 -12.66
CA ARG A 20 -21.04 -9.55 -11.23
C ARG A 20 -21.20 -8.18 -10.55
N LYS A 21 -22.21 -8.08 -9.69
CA LYS A 21 -22.41 -6.87 -8.86
C LYS A 21 -21.36 -6.84 -7.73
N VAL A 22 -20.69 -5.71 -7.59
CA VAL A 22 -19.71 -5.47 -6.55
C VAL A 22 -20.19 -4.32 -5.66
N LEU A 23 -20.26 -4.56 -4.37
CA LEU A 23 -20.49 -3.51 -3.37
C LEU A 23 -19.20 -3.29 -2.59
N ILE A 24 -18.75 -2.03 -2.54
CA ILE A 24 -17.63 -1.59 -1.70
C ILE A 24 -18.23 -0.75 -0.56
N ILE A 25 -17.81 -1.00 0.66
CA ILE A 25 -18.11 -0.12 1.80
C ILE A 25 -16.83 0.53 2.31
N THR A 26 -16.93 1.75 2.81
CA THR A 26 -15.80 2.45 3.45
C THR A 26 -16.26 3.28 4.64
N LYS A 27 -15.45 3.24 5.71
CA LYS A 27 -15.74 3.87 7.01
C LYS A 27 -15.80 5.40 6.96
N LYS A 28 -15.12 6.00 5.97
CA LYS A 28 -15.10 7.43 5.67
C LYS A 28 -15.45 7.64 4.20
N ASP A 29 -15.15 8.83 3.64
CA ASP A 29 -15.18 9.03 2.19
C ASP A 29 -14.17 8.11 1.48
N ALA A 30 -14.38 7.90 0.18
CA ALA A 30 -13.59 6.94 -0.58
C ALA A 30 -12.11 7.32 -0.75
N GLU A 31 -11.75 8.57 -0.52
CA GLU A 31 -10.38 9.07 -0.63
C GLU A 31 -9.61 9.00 0.70
N SER A 32 -10.31 8.83 1.83
CA SER A 32 -9.72 8.75 3.16
C SER A 32 -9.07 7.38 3.43
N SER A 33 -8.08 6.99 2.62
CA SER A 33 -7.27 5.79 2.80
C SER A 33 -5.78 6.11 2.90
N ASP A 34 -5.01 5.31 3.64
CA ASP A 34 -3.56 5.49 3.74
C ASP A 34 -2.84 5.33 2.40
N SER A 35 -3.46 4.63 1.44
CA SER A 35 -2.94 4.54 0.08
C SER A 35 -2.82 5.91 -0.60
N PHE A 36 -3.77 6.83 -0.35
CA PHE A 36 -3.69 8.23 -0.82
C PHE A 36 -2.55 9.01 -0.19
N LEU A 37 -2.10 8.63 1.01
CA LEU A 37 -1.06 9.33 1.76
C LEU A 37 0.36 8.88 1.41
N ALA A 38 0.51 7.78 0.65
CA ALA A 38 1.82 7.22 0.35
C ALA A 38 2.64 8.17 -0.53
N GLN A 39 3.77 8.64 0.01
CA GLN A 39 4.62 9.64 -0.64
C GLN A 39 5.69 9.02 -1.54
N GLY A 40 6.27 7.88 -1.14
CA GLY A 40 7.39 7.24 -1.82
C GLY A 40 7.06 6.80 -3.25
N GLY A 41 7.14 5.50 -3.51
CA GLY A 41 6.84 5.00 -4.83
C GLY A 41 6.31 3.58 -4.80
N ILE A 42 6.41 2.90 -5.94
CA ILE A 42 6.06 1.50 -6.11
C ILE A 42 7.24 0.76 -6.75
N CYS A 43 7.64 -0.35 -6.14
CA CYS A 43 8.73 -1.17 -6.67
C CYS A 43 8.29 -1.91 -7.93
N VAL A 44 9.26 -2.17 -8.83
CA VAL A 44 9.04 -3.01 -10.01
C VAL A 44 10.33 -3.78 -10.36
N LEU A 45 10.19 -5.00 -10.83
CA LEU A 45 11.26 -5.77 -11.45
C LEU A 45 11.61 -5.16 -12.81
N LYS A 46 12.76 -4.48 -12.91
CA LYS A 46 13.17 -3.81 -14.14
C LYS A 46 13.45 -4.80 -15.28
N ASP A 47 14.18 -5.84 -14.94
CA ASP A 47 14.54 -6.96 -15.82
C ASP A 47 14.95 -8.17 -14.95
N GLU A 48 15.13 -9.34 -15.56
CA GLU A 48 15.49 -10.57 -14.85
C GLU A 48 16.84 -10.48 -14.10
N SER A 49 17.77 -9.62 -14.53
CA SER A 49 19.05 -9.43 -13.84
C SER A 49 18.93 -8.71 -12.49
N ASP A 50 17.77 -8.06 -12.23
CA ASP A 50 17.48 -7.41 -10.96
C ASP A 50 16.75 -8.34 -9.96
N TYR A 51 16.25 -9.51 -10.39
CA TYR A 51 15.44 -10.40 -9.56
C TYR A 51 16.14 -10.78 -8.26
N GLU A 52 17.34 -11.36 -8.34
CA GLU A 52 18.07 -11.84 -7.18
C GLU A 52 18.36 -10.72 -6.16
N SER A 53 18.72 -9.52 -6.66
CA SER A 53 18.98 -8.38 -5.80
C SER A 53 17.71 -7.83 -5.16
N TYR A 54 16.58 -7.84 -5.86
CA TYR A 54 15.29 -7.39 -5.32
C TYR A 54 14.76 -8.38 -4.28
N PHE A 55 14.87 -9.68 -4.58
CA PHE A 55 14.48 -10.73 -3.65
C PHE A 55 15.31 -10.65 -2.35
N GLU A 56 16.63 -10.55 -2.48
CA GLU A 56 17.53 -10.47 -1.32
C GLU A 56 17.32 -9.18 -0.51
N ASP A 57 17.12 -8.03 -1.15
CA ASP A 57 16.81 -6.78 -0.45
C ASP A 57 15.50 -6.90 0.37
N THR A 58 14.48 -7.56 -0.21
CA THR A 58 13.18 -7.77 0.47
C THR A 58 13.34 -8.73 1.65
N MET A 59 14.04 -9.86 1.46
CA MET A 59 14.29 -10.85 2.51
C MET A 59 15.10 -10.27 3.66
N ARG A 60 16.18 -9.54 3.33
CA ARG A 60 17.05 -8.92 4.33
C ARG A 60 16.32 -7.84 5.13
N ALA A 61 15.52 -6.99 4.47
CA ALA A 61 14.72 -5.98 5.15
C ALA A 61 13.72 -6.59 6.12
N GLY A 62 13.11 -7.73 5.75
CA GLY A 62 12.17 -8.48 6.57
C GLY A 62 12.79 -9.40 7.61
N HIS A 63 14.12 -9.29 7.83
CA HIS A 63 14.90 -10.14 8.75
C HIS A 63 14.85 -11.63 8.42
N TYR A 64 14.61 -11.97 7.13
CA TYR A 64 14.43 -13.35 6.62
C TYR A 64 13.24 -14.10 7.23
N GLU A 65 12.29 -13.37 7.83
CA GLU A 65 11.04 -13.90 8.34
C GLU A 65 9.91 -13.83 7.30
N ASN A 66 10.26 -13.45 6.08
CA ASN A 66 9.35 -13.38 4.95
C ASN A 66 8.94 -14.78 4.47
N ARG A 67 7.72 -14.90 3.95
CA ARG A 67 7.29 -16.07 3.19
C ARG A 67 7.84 -15.97 1.76
N LYS A 68 8.84 -16.78 1.45
CA LYS A 68 9.60 -16.72 0.18
C LYS A 68 8.71 -16.80 -1.07
N GLU A 69 7.70 -17.65 -1.05
CA GLU A 69 6.73 -17.80 -2.13
C GLU A 69 5.99 -16.47 -2.39
N SER A 70 5.52 -15.82 -1.35
CA SER A 70 4.81 -14.54 -1.46
C SER A 70 5.72 -13.43 -2.00
N VAL A 71 6.99 -13.41 -1.61
CA VAL A 71 7.99 -12.47 -2.15
C VAL A 71 8.23 -12.73 -3.64
N ASP A 72 8.40 -13.98 -4.05
CA ASP A 72 8.56 -14.36 -5.46
C ASP A 72 7.35 -13.95 -6.31
N ILE A 73 6.14 -14.26 -5.84
CA ILE A 73 4.88 -13.86 -6.49
C ILE A 73 4.82 -12.35 -6.66
N MET A 74 5.08 -11.58 -5.62
CA MET A 74 5.03 -10.11 -5.67
C MET A 74 6.01 -9.57 -6.72
N ILE A 75 7.25 -10.01 -6.68
CA ILE A 75 8.31 -9.50 -7.57
C ILE A 75 7.99 -9.83 -9.04
N ARG A 76 7.64 -11.09 -9.34
CA ARG A 76 7.37 -11.52 -10.71
C ARG A 76 6.12 -10.89 -11.31
N SER A 77 5.10 -10.63 -10.49
CA SER A 77 3.86 -9.97 -10.93
C SER A 77 4.03 -8.45 -11.15
N SER A 78 5.10 -7.85 -10.62
CA SER A 78 5.24 -6.39 -10.58
C SER A 78 5.13 -5.70 -11.93
N ARG A 79 5.72 -6.27 -12.98
CA ARG A 79 5.69 -5.69 -14.33
C ARG A 79 4.30 -5.65 -14.95
N GLU A 80 3.50 -6.68 -14.68
CA GLU A 80 2.11 -6.75 -15.12
C GLU A 80 1.28 -5.68 -14.40
N ILE A 81 1.41 -5.58 -13.09
CA ILE A 81 0.72 -4.56 -12.28
C ILE A 81 1.05 -3.15 -12.77
N ILE A 82 2.31 -2.84 -13.03
CA ILE A 82 2.69 -1.51 -13.53
C ILE A 82 2.09 -1.22 -14.91
N ARG A 83 2.01 -2.20 -15.82
CA ARG A 83 1.32 -2.00 -17.11
C ARG A 83 -0.16 -1.69 -16.93
N GLU A 84 -0.85 -2.38 -16.02
CA GLU A 84 -2.25 -2.11 -15.72
C GLU A 84 -2.45 -0.71 -15.14
N LEU A 85 -1.61 -0.30 -14.18
CA LEU A 85 -1.66 1.04 -13.62
C LEU A 85 -1.49 2.13 -14.70
N ILE A 86 -0.53 1.95 -15.60
CA ILE A 86 -0.33 2.84 -16.76
C ILE A 86 -1.57 2.82 -17.65
N GLY A 87 -2.17 1.66 -17.88
CA GLY A 87 -3.41 1.49 -18.64
C GLY A 87 -4.60 2.22 -18.00
N TYR A 88 -4.66 2.33 -16.68
CA TYR A 88 -5.64 3.12 -15.93
C TYR A 88 -5.32 4.62 -15.88
N GLY A 89 -4.21 5.05 -16.51
CA GLY A 89 -3.84 6.46 -16.62
C GLY A 89 -2.96 6.97 -15.48
N VAL A 90 -2.34 6.07 -14.68
CA VAL A 90 -1.33 6.44 -13.70
C VAL A 90 -0.09 6.99 -14.40
N LYS A 91 0.40 8.12 -13.95
CA LYS A 91 1.57 8.80 -14.49
C LYS A 91 2.75 8.60 -13.53
N PHE A 92 3.80 7.98 -14.03
CA PHE A 92 5.10 7.93 -13.36
C PHE A 92 6.06 8.89 -14.01
N GLU A 93 7.07 9.36 -13.25
CA GLU A 93 8.11 10.23 -13.78
C GLU A 93 8.90 9.57 -14.91
N ARG A 94 9.18 10.35 -15.95
CA ARG A 94 9.99 9.90 -17.08
C ARG A 94 11.40 10.47 -16.99
N LYS A 95 12.36 9.77 -17.58
CA LYS A 95 13.69 10.33 -17.77
C LYS A 95 13.57 11.60 -18.60
N ASP A 96 14.27 12.65 -18.23
CA ASP A 96 14.36 13.86 -19.04
C ASP A 96 14.96 13.50 -20.41
N SER A 97 14.11 13.27 -21.38
CA SER A 97 14.51 13.40 -22.78
C SER A 97 14.66 14.89 -23.00
N GLY A 98 15.88 15.40 -22.92
CA GLY A 98 16.16 16.81 -23.13
C GLY A 98 15.73 17.29 -24.51
N ARG A 99 14.43 17.38 -24.75
CA ARG A 99 13.69 18.05 -25.83
C ARG A 99 12.21 17.64 -25.84
N GLU A 100 11.35 18.64 -26.09
CA GLU A 100 9.94 18.54 -26.48
C GLU A 100 8.88 18.64 -25.37
N GLN A 101 8.77 19.86 -24.83
CA GLN A 101 7.49 20.33 -24.30
C GLN A 101 6.57 20.97 -25.38
N ASP A 102 7.02 21.12 -26.65
CA ASP A 102 6.29 21.85 -27.72
C ASP A 102 6.15 21.07 -29.04
N ALA A 103 5.69 19.82 -29.02
CA ALA A 103 5.29 19.16 -30.27
C ALA A 103 3.76 19.04 -30.39
N PRO A 104 3.13 19.49 -31.50
CA PRO A 104 1.69 19.39 -31.70
C PRO A 104 1.24 17.92 -31.77
N GLU A 105 0.06 17.61 -31.18
CA GLU A 105 -0.53 16.24 -31.10
C GLU A 105 -0.63 15.48 -32.45
N ALA A 106 -0.54 16.17 -33.58
CA ALA A 106 -0.63 15.56 -34.89
C ALA A 106 0.59 14.71 -35.29
N GLN A 107 1.79 14.94 -34.71
CA GLN A 107 2.99 14.17 -35.02
C GLN A 107 3.14 12.88 -34.16
N LYS A 108 2.44 12.78 -33.05
CA LYS A 108 2.48 11.61 -32.15
C LYS A 108 1.86 10.33 -32.72
N LYS A 109 1.10 10.42 -33.82
CA LYS A 109 0.42 9.26 -34.44
C LYS A 109 1.25 8.50 -35.49
N THR A 110 2.33 9.06 -35.97
CA THR A 110 3.08 8.47 -37.10
C THR A 110 4.32 7.68 -36.68
N GLU A 111 4.82 7.89 -35.43
CA GLU A 111 6.01 7.16 -34.93
C GLU A 111 5.68 5.83 -34.19
N LYS A 112 4.39 5.53 -34.02
CA LYS A 112 3.92 4.31 -33.34
C LYS A 112 3.98 3.02 -34.19
N GLN A 113 4.52 3.05 -35.41
CA GLN A 113 4.50 1.90 -36.30
C GLN A 113 5.86 1.37 -36.76
N GLN A 114 6.98 1.84 -36.21
CA GLN A 114 8.31 1.32 -36.57
C GLN A 114 9.22 1.20 -35.34
N SER A 115 9.07 0.19 -34.53
CA SER A 115 10.17 -0.45 -33.79
C SER A 115 9.68 -1.79 -33.21
N GLU A 116 9.70 -2.84 -34.02
CA GLU A 116 9.73 -4.24 -33.55
C GLU A 116 11.16 -4.56 -33.08
N GLY A 117 11.61 -3.90 -32.02
CA GLY A 117 12.76 -4.26 -31.21
C GLY A 117 12.28 -4.35 -29.77
N HIS A 118 12.66 -5.40 -29.04
CA HIS A 118 12.28 -5.61 -27.63
C HIS A 118 12.78 -4.50 -26.71
N GLU A 119 12.26 -3.30 -26.83
CA GLU A 119 12.47 -2.23 -25.86
C GLU A 119 11.64 -2.55 -24.61
N ASN A 120 12.31 -2.58 -23.47
CA ASN A 120 11.67 -2.75 -22.19
C ASN A 120 10.78 -1.51 -21.92
N PHE A 121 9.46 -1.68 -21.80
CA PHE A 121 8.51 -0.56 -21.60
C PHE A 121 8.87 0.34 -20.41
N LEU A 122 9.76 -0.12 -19.52
CA LEU A 122 10.25 0.63 -18.37
C LEU A 122 11.44 1.56 -18.70
N ASP A 123 12.02 1.48 -19.90
CA ASP A 123 13.27 2.20 -20.22
C ASP A 123 13.11 3.72 -20.26
N ASP A 124 11.91 4.22 -20.52
CA ASP A 124 11.59 5.65 -20.53
C ASP A 124 11.34 6.25 -19.14
N TYR A 125 11.18 5.43 -18.11
CA TYR A 125 10.82 5.91 -16.77
C TYR A 125 12.05 6.23 -15.92
N ALA A 126 11.91 7.26 -15.08
CA ALA A 126 12.86 7.57 -14.02
C ALA A 126 12.65 6.62 -12.84
N PHE A 127 13.74 6.25 -12.18
CA PHE A 127 13.72 5.39 -11.02
C PHE A 127 14.45 6.07 -9.86
N THR A 128 13.85 6.00 -8.69
CA THR A 128 14.50 6.40 -7.43
C THR A 128 14.89 5.17 -6.61
N ARG A 129 15.68 5.42 -5.56
CA ARG A 129 16.13 4.42 -4.60
C ARG A 129 15.84 4.92 -3.19
N GLU A 130 15.24 4.07 -2.39
CA GLU A 130 15.05 4.32 -0.95
C GLU A 130 16.02 3.45 -0.12
N GLY A 131 16.02 3.66 1.20
CA GLY A 131 16.85 2.92 2.13
C GLY A 131 16.66 1.40 2.03
N ALA A 132 17.74 0.66 2.29
CA ALA A 132 17.84 -0.80 2.19
C ALA A 132 17.71 -1.40 0.77
N HIS A 133 17.41 -0.62 -0.26
CA HIS A 133 17.50 -1.07 -1.65
C HIS A 133 18.93 -1.03 -2.16
N SER A 134 19.37 -2.11 -2.83
CA SER A 134 20.69 -2.19 -3.47
C SER A 134 20.73 -1.47 -4.83
N LYS A 135 19.56 -1.38 -5.53
CA LYS A 135 19.42 -0.76 -6.84
C LYS A 135 18.21 0.18 -6.93
N PRO A 136 18.23 1.19 -7.82
CA PRO A 136 17.04 2.00 -8.09
C PRO A 136 16.02 1.17 -8.89
N ARG A 137 14.86 0.86 -8.27
CA ARG A 137 13.75 0.10 -8.85
C ARG A 137 12.37 0.62 -8.50
N ILE A 138 12.30 1.84 -8.00
CA ILE A 138 11.08 2.46 -7.50
C ILE A 138 10.60 3.47 -8.53
N LEU A 139 9.40 3.23 -9.09
CA LEU A 139 8.66 4.21 -9.88
C LEU A 139 7.94 5.16 -8.93
N PHE A 140 7.86 6.44 -9.28
CA PHE A 140 7.30 7.48 -8.44
C PHE A 140 6.59 8.55 -9.27
N HIS A 141 5.78 9.36 -8.61
CA HIS A 141 5.17 10.58 -9.15
C HIS A 141 5.33 11.67 -8.09
N GLU A 142 6.28 12.59 -8.33
CA GLU A 142 6.66 13.57 -7.31
C GLU A 142 6.86 12.91 -5.94
N ASP A 143 6.28 13.46 -4.87
CA ASP A 143 6.21 12.87 -3.53
C ASP A 143 4.76 12.50 -3.13
N VAL A 144 3.91 12.17 -4.13
CA VAL A 144 2.48 11.85 -3.97
C VAL A 144 2.05 10.62 -4.78
N THR A 145 2.93 9.66 -4.95
CA THR A 145 2.70 8.46 -5.80
C THR A 145 1.43 7.69 -5.40
N GLY A 146 1.17 7.56 -4.10
CA GLY A 146 -0.03 6.90 -3.61
C GLY A 146 -1.31 7.61 -4.01
N LYS A 147 -1.33 8.95 -3.94
CA LYS A 147 -2.45 9.77 -4.40
C LYS A 147 -2.69 9.60 -5.91
N GLU A 148 -1.62 9.63 -6.71
CA GLU A 148 -1.72 9.42 -8.16
C GLU A 148 -2.32 8.04 -8.47
N ILE A 149 -1.80 6.97 -7.91
CA ILE A 149 -2.29 5.61 -8.13
C ILE A 149 -3.75 5.48 -7.67
N THR A 150 -4.02 5.81 -6.40
CA THR A 150 -5.32 5.52 -5.79
C THR A 150 -6.44 6.38 -6.39
N SER A 151 -6.18 7.64 -6.75
CA SER A 151 -7.16 8.50 -7.43
C SER A 151 -7.53 7.97 -8.81
N LYS A 152 -6.57 7.44 -9.59
CA LYS A 152 -6.85 6.83 -10.89
C LYS A 152 -7.66 5.54 -10.74
N LEU A 153 -7.29 4.67 -9.80
CA LEU A 153 -8.07 3.46 -9.51
C LEU A 153 -9.49 3.80 -9.09
N LEU A 154 -9.68 4.79 -8.20
CA LEU A 154 -11.01 5.23 -7.76
C LEU A 154 -11.84 5.79 -8.92
N ALA A 155 -11.23 6.59 -9.79
CA ALA A 155 -11.91 7.10 -10.99
C ALA A 155 -12.37 5.98 -11.92
N GLN A 156 -11.53 4.96 -12.14
CA GLN A 156 -11.88 3.77 -12.92
C GLN A 156 -13.01 2.98 -12.26
N VAL A 157 -12.94 2.73 -10.95
CA VAL A 157 -13.98 2.01 -10.21
C VAL A 157 -15.32 2.75 -10.29
N ARG A 158 -15.34 4.09 -10.13
CA ARG A 158 -16.54 4.92 -10.24
C ARG A 158 -17.16 4.92 -11.66
N SER A 159 -16.39 4.55 -12.69
CA SER A 159 -16.90 4.42 -14.06
C SER A 159 -17.57 3.07 -14.36
N LEU A 160 -17.50 2.12 -13.43
CA LEU A 160 -18.05 0.78 -13.60
C LEU A 160 -19.52 0.73 -13.18
N GLU A 161 -20.41 0.34 -14.09
CA GLU A 161 -21.86 0.23 -13.83
C GLU A 161 -22.22 -0.88 -12.83
N ASN A 162 -21.37 -1.90 -12.72
CA ASN A 162 -21.58 -3.04 -11.82
C ASN A 162 -21.02 -2.82 -10.41
N VAL A 163 -20.38 -1.68 -10.12
CA VAL A 163 -19.79 -1.36 -8.82
C VAL A 163 -20.55 -0.24 -8.13
N CYS A 164 -20.89 -0.44 -6.87
CA CYS A 164 -21.46 0.58 -5.98
C CYS A 164 -20.51 0.81 -4.80
N ILE A 165 -20.30 2.08 -4.42
CA ILE A 165 -19.52 2.46 -3.24
C ILE A 165 -20.46 3.06 -2.20
N MET A 166 -20.49 2.52 -0.99
CA MET A 166 -21.20 3.08 0.16
C MET A 166 -20.15 3.68 1.13
N GLU A 167 -20.08 5.00 1.12
CA GLU A 167 -19.23 5.77 2.03
C GLU A 167 -19.86 5.87 3.43
N TYR A 168 -19.04 6.18 4.45
CA TYR A 168 -19.47 6.34 5.85
C TYR A 168 -20.22 5.11 6.38
N THR A 169 -19.83 3.93 5.92
CA THR A 169 -20.41 2.66 6.31
C THR A 169 -19.33 1.78 6.92
N THR A 170 -19.49 1.43 8.19
CA THR A 170 -18.50 0.68 8.97
C THR A 170 -18.91 -0.77 9.10
N MET A 171 -18.04 -1.71 8.71
CA MET A 171 -18.22 -3.12 9.01
C MET A 171 -18.12 -3.35 10.52
N THR A 172 -19.13 -3.95 11.12
CA THR A 172 -19.18 -4.26 12.56
C THR A 172 -19.05 -5.74 12.86
N ASP A 173 -19.38 -6.61 11.87
CA ASP A 173 -19.24 -8.07 11.96
C ASP A 173 -19.30 -8.71 10.56
N ILE A 174 -19.07 -10.04 10.51
CA ILE A 174 -19.36 -10.88 9.35
C ILE A 174 -20.61 -11.73 9.58
N ILE A 175 -21.27 -12.12 8.48
CA ILE A 175 -22.34 -13.12 8.50
C ILE A 175 -21.68 -14.46 8.23
N VAL A 176 -21.88 -15.41 9.16
CA VAL A 176 -21.35 -16.77 9.04
C VAL A 176 -22.50 -17.72 8.73
N ALA A 177 -22.34 -18.53 7.70
CA ALA A 177 -23.22 -19.65 7.41
C ALA A 177 -22.51 -20.97 7.72
N GLY A 178 -23.23 -21.94 8.29
CA GLY A 178 -22.73 -23.30 8.47
C GLY A 178 -23.05 -24.13 7.23
N THR A 179 -22.16 -25.00 6.82
CA THR A 179 -22.50 -26.09 5.91
C THR A 179 -23.39 -27.09 6.65
N ASP A 180 -24.49 -27.49 6.06
CA ASP A 180 -25.56 -28.29 6.68
C ASP A 180 -25.03 -29.41 7.60
N GLY A 181 -25.24 -29.25 8.92
CA GLY A 181 -25.20 -30.32 9.90
C GLY A 181 -23.88 -30.60 10.61
N GLN A 182 -22.80 -29.86 10.35
CA GLN A 182 -21.53 -29.98 11.11
C GLN A 182 -21.32 -28.77 12.02
N THR A 183 -21.46 -28.99 13.31
CA THR A 183 -21.10 -28.04 14.40
C THR A 183 -19.63 -28.27 14.79
N GLY A 184 -18.71 -28.01 13.87
CA GLY A 184 -17.27 -28.05 14.08
C GLY A 184 -16.61 -26.84 13.41
N GLU A 185 -15.37 -26.55 13.76
CA GLU A 185 -14.58 -25.47 13.13
C GLU A 185 -14.38 -25.69 11.61
N ASP A 186 -14.55 -26.94 11.14
CA ASP A 186 -14.53 -27.32 9.74
C ASP A 186 -15.94 -27.16 9.13
N GLY A 187 -16.17 -26.10 8.34
CA GLY A 187 -17.42 -25.92 7.58
C GLY A 187 -18.16 -24.61 7.79
N MET A 188 -17.54 -23.61 8.45
CA MET A 188 -18.08 -22.25 8.50
C MET A 188 -17.57 -21.43 7.32
N GLN A 189 -18.50 -20.81 6.58
CA GLN A 189 -18.17 -19.91 5.47
C GLN A 189 -18.69 -18.48 5.71
N CYS A 190 -18.00 -17.51 5.16
CA CYS A 190 -18.49 -16.14 5.14
C CYS A 190 -19.63 -16.00 4.13
N ALA A 191 -20.78 -15.49 4.57
CA ALA A 191 -21.97 -15.24 3.75
C ALA A 191 -22.30 -13.74 3.63
N GLY A 192 -21.36 -12.87 3.96
CA GLY A 192 -21.53 -11.43 3.91
C GLY A 192 -21.08 -10.72 5.17
N ILE A 193 -21.58 -9.50 5.37
CA ILE A 193 -21.18 -8.63 6.49
C ILE A 193 -22.38 -8.03 7.23
N ILE A 194 -22.13 -7.60 8.47
CA ILE A 194 -22.98 -6.67 9.21
C ILE A 194 -22.24 -5.33 9.21
N ALA A 195 -22.95 -4.27 8.85
CA ALA A 195 -22.40 -2.93 8.82
C ALA A 195 -23.33 -1.93 9.50
N GLU A 196 -22.78 -0.77 9.85
CA GLU A 196 -23.53 0.38 10.38
C GLU A 196 -23.30 1.57 9.45
N ASP A 197 -24.38 2.21 9.02
CA ASP A 197 -24.33 3.40 8.18
C ASP A 197 -24.09 4.69 9.01
N ALA A 198 -23.98 5.84 8.30
CA ALA A 198 -23.78 7.14 8.94
C ALA A 198 -24.92 7.58 9.86
N GLN A 199 -26.10 6.99 9.76
CA GLN A 199 -27.28 7.26 10.57
C GLN A 199 -27.42 6.30 11.77
N GLY A 200 -26.50 5.32 11.90
CA GLY A 200 -26.54 4.29 12.95
C GLY A 200 -27.47 3.13 12.62
N ASN A 201 -27.95 2.99 11.37
CA ASN A 201 -28.74 1.84 10.98
C ASN A 201 -27.86 0.62 10.76
N VAL A 202 -28.26 -0.52 11.32
CA VAL A 202 -27.58 -1.81 11.13
C VAL A 202 -28.03 -2.44 9.82
N LEU A 203 -27.10 -2.71 8.93
CA LEU A 203 -27.30 -3.32 7.65
C LEU A 203 -26.77 -4.75 7.66
N LYS A 204 -27.57 -5.72 7.22
CA LYS A 204 -27.13 -7.09 6.94
C LYS A 204 -27.01 -7.23 5.44
N ILE A 205 -25.78 -7.39 4.95
CA ILE A 205 -25.46 -7.42 3.53
C ILE A 205 -24.93 -8.81 3.19
N HIS A 206 -25.72 -9.60 2.49
CA HIS A 206 -25.35 -10.93 2.04
C HIS A 206 -24.51 -10.86 0.77
N ALA A 207 -23.45 -11.64 0.72
CA ALA A 207 -22.58 -11.77 -0.43
C ALA A 207 -21.93 -13.16 -0.44
N PRO A 208 -21.81 -13.82 -1.61
CA PRO A 208 -21.16 -15.12 -1.71
C PRO A 208 -19.66 -15.04 -1.37
N TYR A 209 -19.02 -13.90 -1.62
CA TYR A 209 -17.60 -13.68 -1.33
C TYR A 209 -17.39 -12.31 -0.69
N THR A 210 -16.46 -12.24 0.24
CA THR A 210 -16.07 -10.98 0.91
C THR A 210 -14.56 -10.81 0.88
N ILE A 211 -14.08 -9.62 0.47
CA ILE A 211 -12.67 -9.23 0.51
C ILE A 211 -12.51 -8.15 1.58
N LEU A 212 -11.69 -8.41 2.59
CA LEU A 212 -11.30 -7.47 3.61
C LEU A 212 -10.06 -6.69 3.13
N ALA A 213 -10.22 -5.40 2.87
CA ALA A 213 -9.16 -4.47 2.44
C ALA A 213 -9.18 -3.19 3.30
N SER A 214 -9.43 -3.36 4.60
CA SER A 214 -9.77 -2.30 5.55
C SER A 214 -8.56 -1.55 6.14
N GLY A 215 -7.35 -1.84 5.69
CA GLY A 215 -6.11 -1.23 6.17
C GLY A 215 -5.66 -1.77 7.52
N GLY A 216 -4.72 -1.07 8.15
CA GLY A 216 -4.02 -1.51 9.34
C GLY A 216 -4.62 -1.02 10.67
N ILE A 217 -3.72 -0.75 11.61
CA ILE A 217 -4.02 -0.44 13.01
C ILE A 217 -3.49 0.92 13.46
N GLY A 218 -3.05 1.77 12.54
CA GLY A 218 -2.33 3.00 12.86
C GLY A 218 -3.10 3.99 13.71
N GLY A 219 -4.42 4.00 13.63
CA GLY A 219 -5.30 4.83 14.46
C GLY A 219 -5.30 4.48 15.95
N LEU A 220 -4.72 3.32 16.35
CA LEU A 220 -4.54 2.93 17.75
C LEU A 220 -3.30 3.57 18.39
N TYR A 221 -2.44 4.24 17.60
CA TYR A 221 -1.18 4.83 18.07
C TYR A 221 -1.32 6.35 18.21
N GLU A 222 -0.82 6.91 19.30
CA GLU A 222 -0.78 8.35 19.54
C GLU A 222 0.04 9.09 18.47
N HIS A 223 1.16 8.48 18.05
CA HIS A 223 2.03 9.00 17.00
C HIS A 223 2.00 8.07 15.80
N SER A 224 1.26 8.44 14.78
CA SER A 224 1.08 7.64 13.56
C SER A 224 1.03 8.53 12.32
N THR A 225 1.51 7.99 11.20
CA THR A 225 1.34 8.58 9.87
C THR A 225 -0.01 8.24 9.24
N ASN A 226 -0.74 7.30 9.84
CA ASN A 226 -1.99 6.76 9.30
C ASN A 226 -3.20 7.60 9.73
N TYR A 227 -4.31 7.40 9.04
CA TYR A 227 -5.58 7.99 9.45
C TYR A 227 -6.06 7.43 10.81
N PRO A 228 -6.62 8.28 11.70
CA PRO A 228 -7.08 7.84 13.03
C PRO A 228 -8.23 6.83 13.01
N HIS A 229 -8.97 6.73 11.89
CA HIS A 229 -10.09 5.79 11.78
C HIS A 229 -9.65 4.35 11.43
N LEU A 230 -8.38 4.11 11.13
CA LEU A 230 -7.83 2.77 10.89
C LEU A 230 -7.51 2.09 12.22
N THR A 231 -8.47 1.37 12.74
CA THR A 231 -8.47 0.84 14.12
C THR A 231 -8.47 -0.69 14.20
N GLY A 232 -8.12 -1.37 13.09
CA GLY A 232 -8.02 -2.83 13.06
C GLY A 232 -9.38 -3.53 13.22
N ASP A 233 -10.45 -2.98 12.68
CA ASP A 233 -11.79 -3.53 12.86
C ASP A 233 -11.91 -4.96 12.34
N ALA A 234 -11.36 -5.24 11.14
CA ALA A 234 -11.34 -6.59 10.58
C ALA A 234 -10.55 -7.59 11.43
N LEU A 235 -9.49 -7.16 12.11
CA LEU A 235 -8.70 -8.04 12.99
C LEU A 235 -9.50 -8.47 14.22
N ARG A 236 -10.25 -7.54 14.85
CA ARG A 236 -11.12 -7.86 15.97
C ARG A 236 -12.25 -8.80 15.58
N ILE A 237 -12.80 -8.63 14.37
CA ILE A 237 -13.83 -9.51 13.84
C ILE A 237 -13.23 -10.88 13.54
N ALA A 238 -12.05 -10.94 12.93
CA ALA A 238 -11.34 -12.19 12.66
C ALA A 238 -11.04 -12.97 13.95
N GLU A 239 -10.54 -12.31 14.99
CA GLU A 239 -10.31 -12.92 16.30
C GLU A 239 -11.60 -13.49 16.90
N LYS A 240 -12.70 -12.72 16.86
CA LYS A 240 -14.01 -13.13 17.37
C LYS A 240 -14.53 -14.42 16.72
N HIS A 241 -14.25 -14.61 15.44
CA HIS A 241 -14.71 -15.76 14.64
C HIS A 241 -13.67 -16.87 14.48
N GLY A 242 -12.55 -16.83 15.22
CA GLY A 242 -11.50 -17.85 15.16
C GLY A 242 -10.75 -17.88 13.84
N ILE A 243 -10.82 -16.80 13.03
CA ILE A 243 -10.06 -16.67 11.79
C ILE A 243 -8.60 -16.45 12.15
N ARG A 244 -7.70 -17.17 11.48
CA ARG A 244 -6.27 -17.17 11.79
C ARG A 244 -5.67 -15.77 11.62
N LEU A 245 -4.97 -15.31 12.67
CA LEU A 245 -4.18 -14.09 12.69
C LEU A 245 -2.69 -14.44 12.82
N GLU A 246 -1.82 -13.63 12.22
CA GLU A 246 -0.36 -13.80 12.35
C GLU A 246 0.33 -12.48 12.66
N HIS A 247 1.42 -12.55 13.43
CA HIS A 247 2.39 -11.46 13.63
C HIS A 247 1.77 -10.13 14.08
N LEU A 248 0.84 -10.14 15.02
CA LEU A 248 0.16 -8.93 15.51
C LEU A 248 1.10 -7.92 16.19
N ASP A 249 2.32 -8.33 16.49
CA ASP A 249 3.41 -7.51 17.03
C ASP A 249 4.31 -6.89 15.95
N TYR A 250 4.16 -7.26 14.67
CA TYR A 250 4.97 -6.73 13.58
C TYR A 250 4.47 -5.36 13.14
N VAL A 251 4.95 -4.32 13.80
CA VAL A 251 4.60 -2.92 13.55
C VAL A 251 5.85 -2.15 13.15
N GLN A 252 5.83 -1.58 11.94
CA GLN A 252 6.91 -0.75 11.45
C GLN A 252 6.78 0.69 11.96
N ILE A 253 7.86 1.21 12.48
CA ILE A 253 8.01 2.62 12.84
C ILE A 253 8.79 3.31 11.71
N HIS A 254 8.23 4.40 11.18
CA HIS A 254 8.97 5.24 10.24
C HIS A 254 9.92 6.17 10.99
N PRO A 255 11.19 6.25 10.60
CA PRO A 255 12.19 7.04 11.32
C PRO A 255 11.92 8.55 11.31
N THR A 256 11.42 9.06 10.18
CA THR A 256 11.35 10.51 9.91
C THR A 256 9.93 10.96 9.62
N THR A 257 9.25 11.45 10.64
CA THR A 257 8.02 12.24 10.51
C THR A 257 8.25 13.63 11.07
N LEU A 258 7.58 14.64 10.53
CA LEU A 258 7.73 16.02 11.04
C LEU A 258 7.25 16.08 12.49
N TYR A 259 8.11 16.53 13.39
CA TYR A 259 7.76 16.72 14.79
C TYR A 259 6.80 17.90 14.93
N SER A 260 5.67 17.66 15.58
CA SER A 260 4.70 18.70 15.91
C SER A 260 4.11 18.46 17.29
N ARG A 261 3.85 19.51 18.05
CA ARG A 261 3.10 19.46 19.33
C ARG A 261 1.59 19.46 19.11
N LYS A 262 1.13 19.69 17.87
CA LYS A 262 -0.29 19.64 17.53
C LYS A 262 -0.78 18.18 17.59
N PRO A 263 -1.99 17.92 18.10
CA PRO A 263 -2.56 16.57 18.05
C PRO A 263 -2.89 16.17 16.60
N GLY A 264 -2.95 14.87 16.33
CA GLY A 264 -3.33 14.34 15.03
C GLY A 264 -2.23 13.54 14.35
N ARG A 265 -2.48 13.22 13.09
CA ARG A 265 -1.59 12.44 12.25
C ARG A 265 -0.24 13.14 12.07
N ARG A 266 0.85 12.38 12.16
CA ARG A 266 2.19 12.89 11.86
C ARG A 266 2.40 12.98 10.35
N PHE A 267 2.92 14.11 9.88
CA PHE A 267 3.26 14.25 8.47
C PHE A 267 4.53 13.45 8.15
N LEU A 268 4.45 12.62 7.14
CA LEU A 268 5.57 11.79 6.71
C LEU A 268 6.61 12.65 5.97
N ILE A 269 7.88 12.55 6.37
CA ILE A 269 9.00 12.97 5.54
C ILE A 269 9.54 11.71 4.87
N SER A 270 9.26 11.58 3.58
CA SER A 270 9.53 10.36 2.80
C SER A 270 10.96 9.86 2.97
N GLU A 271 11.12 8.55 2.88
CA GLU A 271 12.44 7.92 2.86
C GLU A 271 13.26 8.33 1.63
N SER A 272 12.60 8.66 0.51
CA SER A 272 13.24 9.17 -0.69
C SER A 272 14.08 10.43 -0.42
N VAL A 273 13.65 11.29 0.51
CA VAL A 273 14.43 12.46 0.94
C VAL A 273 15.82 12.07 1.49
N ARG A 274 15.88 10.96 2.27
CA ARG A 274 17.16 10.41 2.74
C ARG A 274 17.91 9.72 1.62
N GLY A 275 17.20 9.09 0.68
CA GLY A 275 17.74 8.52 -0.56
C GLY A 275 18.45 9.54 -1.43
N GLU A 276 17.92 10.77 -1.52
CA GLU A 276 18.51 11.90 -2.27
C GLU A 276 19.63 12.60 -1.51
N GLY A 277 19.89 12.26 -0.25
CA GLY A 277 21.06 12.74 0.48
C GLY A 277 20.81 13.54 1.74
N ALA A 278 19.57 13.64 2.22
CA ALA A 278 19.30 14.25 3.53
C ALA A 278 19.98 13.45 4.65
N ILE A 279 20.46 14.16 5.67
CA ILE A 279 21.19 13.59 6.80
C ILE A 279 20.50 13.88 8.14
N LEU A 280 20.66 12.97 9.09
CA LEU A 280 20.17 13.07 10.45
C LEU A 280 21.25 13.69 11.37
N LEU A 281 20.85 14.71 12.11
CA LEU A 281 21.73 15.48 12.97
C LEU A 281 21.25 15.47 14.43
N ASP A 282 22.21 15.43 15.36
CA ASP A 282 21.98 15.66 16.79
C ASP A 282 21.70 17.17 17.08
N LYS A 283 21.44 17.50 18.33
CA LYS A 283 21.20 18.89 18.76
C LYS A 283 22.35 19.86 18.49
N ASN A 284 23.56 19.37 18.21
CA ASN A 284 24.75 20.17 17.92
C ASN A 284 25.09 20.20 16.41
N GLY A 285 24.23 19.63 15.56
CA GLY A 285 24.45 19.57 14.11
C GLY A 285 25.43 18.48 13.67
N LYS A 286 25.68 17.46 14.51
CA LYS A 286 26.55 16.35 14.15
C LYS A 286 25.75 15.15 13.65
N ARG A 287 26.11 14.62 12.47
CA ARG A 287 25.57 13.38 11.93
C ARG A 287 25.88 12.20 12.87
N PHE A 288 24.90 11.35 13.19
CA PHE A 288 25.04 10.30 14.18
C PHE A 288 24.71 8.87 13.66
N THR A 289 24.19 8.75 12.44
CA THR A 289 23.82 7.43 11.86
C THR A 289 24.02 7.43 10.35
N ASP A 290 23.93 6.24 9.75
CA ASP A 290 23.76 6.06 8.31
C ASP A 290 22.24 5.97 8.01
N GLU A 291 21.73 6.96 7.31
CA GLU A 291 20.30 7.16 7.05
C GLU A 291 19.69 6.14 6.08
N LEU A 292 20.52 5.39 5.36
CA LEU A 292 20.09 4.38 4.37
C LEU A 292 20.01 2.96 4.93
N GLN A 293 20.26 2.78 6.23
CA GLN A 293 20.01 1.53 6.93
C GLN A 293 18.49 1.21 6.97
N PRO A 294 18.10 -0.04 7.23
CA PRO A 294 16.70 -0.41 7.46
C PRO A 294 16.00 0.48 8.50
N ARG A 295 14.70 0.67 8.34
CA ARG A 295 13.91 1.63 9.15
C ARG A 295 13.99 1.40 10.65
N ASP A 296 13.99 0.15 11.08
CA ASP A 296 14.12 -0.23 12.49
C ASP A 296 15.48 0.18 13.06
N VAL A 297 16.57 -0.01 12.31
CA VAL A 297 17.92 0.40 12.69
C VAL A 297 18.01 1.93 12.82
N VAL A 298 17.52 2.68 11.83
CA VAL A 298 17.52 4.15 11.88
C VAL A 298 16.62 4.66 13.01
N THR A 299 15.45 4.03 13.22
CA THR A 299 14.55 4.35 14.33
C THR A 299 15.21 4.16 15.69
N ALA A 300 15.92 3.04 15.87
CA ALA A 300 16.65 2.78 17.11
C ALA A 300 17.74 3.83 17.35
N ALA A 301 18.52 4.18 16.31
CA ALA A 301 19.54 5.21 16.39
C ALA A 301 18.97 6.59 16.75
N ILE A 302 17.82 7.00 16.17
CA ILE A 302 17.13 8.24 16.51
C ILE A 302 16.67 8.24 17.96
N ARG A 303 16.03 7.18 18.45
CA ARG A 303 15.56 7.07 19.83
C ARG A 303 16.71 7.14 20.84
N GLU A 304 17.83 6.49 20.53
CA GLU A 304 19.04 6.56 21.36
C GLU A 304 19.60 7.98 21.38
N GLN A 305 19.67 8.65 20.22
CA GLN A 305 20.16 10.03 20.13
C GLN A 305 19.24 11.03 20.88
N MET A 306 17.92 10.91 20.72
CA MET A 306 16.94 11.71 21.47
C MET A 306 17.16 11.57 23.00
N LYS A 307 17.34 10.33 23.48
CA LYS A 307 17.62 10.06 24.89
C LYS A 307 18.93 10.69 25.35
N LYS A 308 19.98 10.59 24.55
CA LYS A 308 21.30 11.17 24.83
C LYS A 308 21.26 12.69 24.85
N ASP A 309 20.51 13.31 23.96
CA ASP A 309 20.39 14.75 23.83
C ASP A 309 19.40 15.36 24.84
N GLY A 310 18.48 14.53 25.40
CA GLY A 310 17.38 14.98 26.23
C GLY A 310 16.36 15.80 25.45
N THR A 311 16.08 15.41 24.20
CA THR A 311 15.17 16.12 23.27
C THR A 311 14.03 15.23 22.81
N ASP A 312 12.91 15.85 22.38
CA ASP A 312 11.74 15.17 21.86
C ASP A 312 11.84 14.86 20.34
N HIS A 313 12.92 15.26 19.69
CA HIS A 313 13.16 15.10 18.26
C HIS A 313 14.67 15.12 17.96
N VAL A 314 15.02 14.72 16.74
CA VAL A 314 16.33 14.98 16.11
C VAL A 314 16.12 15.92 14.92
N TRP A 315 17.20 16.33 14.26
CA TRP A 315 17.13 17.22 13.11
C TRP A 315 17.39 16.47 11.81
N LEU A 316 16.65 16.85 10.75
CA LEU A 316 16.91 16.41 9.37
C LEU A 316 17.37 17.62 8.56
N SER A 317 18.52 17.51 7.89
CA SER A 317 19.05 18.52 6.99
C SER A 317 18.93 18.05 5.54
N MET A 318 18.37 18.91 4.70
CA MET A 318 18.29 18.72 3.24
C MET A 318 19.35 19.59 2.49
N GLU A 319 20.31 20.21 3.17
CA GLU A 319 21.34 21.09 2.59
C GLU A 319 22.21 20.45 1.52
N ARG A 320 22.28 19.11 1.48
CA ARG A 320 23.05 18.35 0.49
C ARG A 320 22.27 18.05 -0.78
N ILE A 321 20.98 18.31 -0.79
CA ILE A 321 20.10 18.09 -1.93
C ILE A 321 20.01 19.41 -2.70
N ASP A 322 20.14 19.34 -4.02
CA ASP A 322 19.96 20.49 -4.88
C ASP A 322 18.57 21.10 -4.69
N LYS A 323 18.48 22.44 -4.68
CA LYS A 323 17.23 23.16 -4.46
C LYS A 323 16.16 22.81 -5.50
N ASP A 324 16.55 22.67 -6.77
CA ASP A 324 15.61 22.33 -7.84
C ASP A 324 15.08 20.91 -7.65
N THR A 325 15.91 19.98 -7.17
CA THR A 325 15.47 18.64 -6.76
C THR A 325 14.48 18.70 -5.62
N ILE A 326 14.71 19.52 -4.59
CA ILE A 326 13.75 19.69 -3.48
C ILE A 326 12.40 20.16 -4.02
N LEU A 327 12.40 21.20 -4.85
CA LEU A 327 11.17 21.86 -5.32
C LEU A 327 10.40 21.02 -6.36
N ASN A 328 11.09 20.20 -7.15
CA ASN A 328 10.46 19.41 -8.23
C ASN A 328 10.17 17.97 -7.82
N HIS A 329 10.99 17.38 -6.94
CA HIS A 329 10.82 15.98 -6.53
C HIS A 329 10.05 15.85 -5.21
N PHE A 330 10.06 16.87 -4.34
CA PHE A 330 9.38 16.86 -3.04
C PHE A 330 8.50 18.10 -2.82
N PRO A 331 7.68 18.51 -3.81
CA PRO A 331 6.91 19.75 -3.70
C PRO A 331 5.93 19.73 -2.52
N ASN A 332 5.24 18.60 -2.28
CA ASN A 332 4.29 18.47 -1.20
C ASN A 332 4.97 18.49 0.20
N ILE A 333 6.16 17.88 0.32
CA ILE A 333 6.95 17.95 1.56
C ILE A 333 7.42 19.38 1.79
N TYR A 334 7.90 20.07 0.75
CA TYR A 334 8.33 21.46 0.82
C TYR A 334 7.20 22.38 1.29
N GLU A 335 6.04 22.31 0.62
CA GLU A 335 4.87 23.13 0.95
C GLU A 335 4.38 22.87 2.37
N HIS A 336 4.25 21.62 2.78
CA HIS A 336 3.78 21.29 4.13
C HIS A 336 4.76 21.75 5.23
N CYS A 337 6.08 21.62 5.00
CA CYS A 337 7.07 22.15 5.94
C CYS A 337 6.99 23.67 6.05
N LEU A 338 6.76 24.39 4.94
CA LEU A 338 6.54 25.84 4.95
C LEU A 338 5.30 26.24 5.75
N GLU A 339 4.17 25.49 5.61
CA GLU A 339 2.94 25.71 6.39
C GLU A 339 3.18 25.53 7.90
N GLU A 340 4.07 24.62 8.28
CA GLU A 340 4.48 24.40 9.67
C GLU A 340 5.61 25.34 10.12
N GLY A 341 6.08 26.24 9.24
CA GLY A 341 7.04 27.29 9.55
C GLY A 341 8.50 26.96 9.26
N TYR A 342 8.78 25.92 8.47
CA TYR A 342 10.14 25.48 8.15
C TYR A 342 10.43 25.59 6.64
N ASP A 343 11.47 26.34 6.26
CA ASP A 343 12.00 26.34 4.89
C ASP A 343 13.13 25.30 4.76
N VAL A 344 12.81 24.11 4.30
CA VAL A 344 13.76 22.98 4.20
C VAL A 344 14.94 23.25 3.27
N THR A 345 14.88 24.32 2.44
CA THR A 345 15.99 24.75 1.59
C THR A 345 16.99 25.63 2.32
N LYS A 346 16.70 26.04 3.57
CA LYS A 346 17.50 27.01 4.34
C LYS A 346 17.79 26.57 5.77
N GLU A 347 17.02 25.63 6.31
CA GLU A 347 17.11 25.24 7.71
C GLU A 347 16.83 23.75 7.92
N TRP A 348 17.24 23.23 9.05
CA TRP A 348 16.94 21.86 9.46
C TRP A 348 15.50 21.78 9.96
N ILE A 349 14.87 20.62 9.74
CA ILE A 349 13.53 20.34 10.25
C ILE A 349 13.57 19.34 11.40
N PRO A 350 12.70 19.50 12.42
CA PRO A 350 12.63 18.56 13.53
C PRO A 350 11.89 17.30 13.07
N VAL A 351 12.47 16.12 13.31
CA VAL A 351 11.86 14.83 12.95
C VAL A 351 11.84 13.87 14.12
N VAL A 352 10.81 13.00 14.13
CA VAL A 352 10.57 12.01 15.18
C VAL A 352 10.04 10.71 14.58
N PRO A 353 10.40 9.54 15.14
CA PRO A 353 9.80 8.28 14.72
C PRO A 353 8.30 8.19 15.06
N ALA A 354 7.50 7.61 14.15
CA ALA A 354 6.08 7.37 14.36
C ALA A 354 5.65 6.02 13.76
N GLN A 355 4.56 5.44 14.28
CA GLN A 355 3.97 4.25 13.67
C GLN A 355 3.61 4.56 12.21
N HIS A 356 3.83 3.58 11.32
CA HIS A 356 3.68 3.82 9.89
C HIS A 356 3.01 2.66 9.12
N TYR A 357 3.35 1.41 9.42
CA TYR A 357 2.81 0.26 8.70
C TYR A 357 2.69 -0.97 9.61
N PHE A 358 1.66 -1.78 9.36
CA PHE A 358 1.41 -3.02 10.07
C PHE A 358 1.69 -4.20 9.15
N MET A 359 2.67 -5.05 9.48
CA MET A 359 3.06 -6.19 8.65
C MET A 359 2.37 -7.49 9.05
N GLY A 360 1.78 -7.54 10.24
CA GLY A 360 0.91 -8.62 10.68
C GLY A 360 -0.49 -8.51 10.10
N GLY A 361 -1.42 -9.33 10.59
CA GLY A 361 -2.81 -9.25 10.16
C GLY A 361 -3.52 -10.58 10.05
N ILE A 362 -4.59 -10.61 9.26
CA ILE A 362 -5.31 -11.82 8.93
C ILE A 362 -4.42 -12.68 8.05
N TRP A 363 -4.13 -13.91 8.51
CA TRP A 363 -3.37 -14.86 7.70
C TRP A 363 -4.10 -15.15 6.39
N VAL A 364 -3.36 -15.19 5.31
CA VAL A 364 -3.86 -15.59 3.99
C VAL A 364 -2.88 -16.52 3.28
N ASP A 365 -3.41 -17.34 2.38
CA ASP A 365 -2.63 -18.12 1.45
C ASP A 365 -2.08 -17.27 0.28
N SER A 366 -1.51 -17.93 -0.73
CA SER A 366 -0.96 -17.25 -1.91
C SER A 366 -2.03 -16.62 -2.81
N ASP A 367 -3.29 -16.98 -2.66
CA ASP A 367 -4.43 -16.42 -3.40
C ASP A 367 -5.27 -15.47 -2.56
N SER A 368 -4.73 -15.03 -1.40
CA SER A 368 -5.37 -14.11 -0.45
C SER A 368 -6.61 -14.67 0.25
N GLN A 369 -6.84 -15.98 0.21
CA GLN A 369 -7.91 -16.63 0.95
C GLN A 369 -7.51 -16.76 2.43
N THR A 370 -8.43 -16.44 3.33
CA THR A 370 -8.24 -16.59 4.78
C THR A 370 -8.46 -18.06 5.22
N SER A 371 -8.35 -18.33 6.52
CA SER A 371 -8.72 -19.64 7.08
C SER A 371 -10.24 -19.89 7.12
N MET A 372 -11.07 -18.93 6.73
CA MET A 372 -12.52 -19.07 6.59
C MET A 372 -12.88 -19.10 5.09
N GLU A 373 -13.69 -20.06 4.69
CA GLU A 373 -14.16 -20.16 3.30
C GLU A 373 -14.94 -18.90 2.88
N HIS A 374 -14.82 -18.51 1.59
CA HIS A 374 -15.47 -17.34 0.98
C HIS A 374 -15.05 -15.97 1.57
N LEU A 375 -14.02 -15.97 2.43
CA LEU A 375 -13.44 -14.75 3.02
C LEU A 375 -11.98 -14.58 2.58
N PHE A 376 -11.71 -13.44 1.99
CA PHE A 376 -10.39 -13.04 1.50
C PHE A 376 -9.91 -11.80 2.25
N ALA A 377 -8.60 -11.59 2.29
CA ALA A 377 -8.02 -10.35 2.80
C ALA A 377 -6.83 -9.92 1.96
N ALA A 378 -6.70 -8.62 1.66
CA ALA A 378 -5.61 -8.07 0.87
C ALA A 378 -5.17 -6.69 1.37
N GLY A 379 -3.93 -6.31 1.09
CA GLY A 379 -3.28 -5.09 1.59
C GLY A 379 -2.98 -5.18 3.09
N GLU A 380 -2.79 -4.05 3.74
CA GLU A 380 -2.30 -3.96 5.13
C GLU A 380 -3.17 -4.67 6.18
N THR A 381 -4.39 -5.08 5.84
CA THR A 381 -5.26 -5.89 6.71
C THR A 381 -4.85 -7.36 6.76
N SER A 382 -4.09 -7.83 5.75
CA SER A 382 -3.66 -9.21 5.59
C SER A 382 -2.20 -9.44 5.96
N CYS A 383 -1.89 -10.65 6.41
CA CYS A 383 -0.54 -11.15 6.57
C CYS A 383 -0.26 -12.26 5.55
N ASN A 384 0.19 -11.87 4.37
CA ASN A 384 0.65 -12.82 3.32
C ASN A 384 2.14 -13.18 3.47
N GLY A 385 2.85 -12.57 4.41
CA GLY A 385 4.24 -12.83 4.72
C GLY A 385 5.26 -12.20 3.78
N VAL A 386 4.88 -11.31 2.86
CA VAL A 386 5.81 -10.59 1.97
C VAL A 386 6.82 -9.76 2.77
N HIS A 387 6.39 -9.12 3.85
CA HIS A 387 7.17 -8.09 4.53
C HIS A 387 8.06 -8.61 5.66
N GLY A 388 7.83 -9.82 6.15
CA GLY A 388 8.52 -10.31 7.34
C GLY A 388 8.35 -9.37 8.54
N ALA A 389 9.34 -9.29 9.41
CA ALA A 389 9.30 -8.45 10.61
C ALA A 389 9.52 -6.95 10.34
N ASN A 390 9.98 -6.56 9.14
CA ASN A 390 10.21 -5.16 8.78
C ASN A 390 10.13 -4.97 7.26
N ARG A 391 9.21 -4.11 6.81
CA ARG A 391 8.90 -3.90 5.39
C ARG A 391 9.99 -3.15 4.65
N LEU A 392 10.42 -3.66 3.49
CA LEU A 392 11.22 -2.88 2.55
C LEU A 392 10.35 -1.74 1.98
N ALA A 393 10.90 -0.54 1.92
CA ALA A 393 10.20 0.64 1.43
C ALA A 393 9.64 0.42 0.01
N SER A 394 8.51 1.06 -0.31
CA SER A 394 7.83 1.00 -1.62
C SER A 394 7.34 -0.38 -2.11
N ASN A 395 7.41 -1.43 -1.26
CA ASN A 395 6.83 -2.74 -1.54
C ASN A 395 5.33 -2.82 -1.23
N SER A 396 4.80 -2.01 -0.29
CA SER A 396 3.43 -2.18 0.21
C SER A 396 2.34 -1.93 -0.82
N LEU A 397 2.48 -0.91 -1.68
CA LEU A 397 1.49 -0.68 -2.75
C LEU A 397 1.51 -1.83 -3.76
N LEU A 398 2.70 -2.31 -4.14
CA LEU A 398 2.83 -3.44 -5.05
C LEU A 398 2.21 -4.72 -4.46
N GLU A 399 2.54 -5.05 -3.21
CA GLU A 399 1.96 -6.17 -2.47
C GLU A 399 0.44 -6.09 -2.47
N SER A 400 -0.11 -4.95 -2.06
CA SER A 400 -1.55 -4.73 -1.99
C SER A 400 -2.26 -4.97 -3.33
N LEU A 401 -1.67 -4.52 -4.44
CA LEU A 401 -2.24 -4.69 -5.78
C LEU A 401 -2.13 -6.14 -6.26
N VAL A 402 -0.95 -6.76 -6.11
CA VAL A 402 -0.71 -8.15 -6.54
C VAL A 402 -1.68 -9.10 -5.85
N PHE A 403 -1.78 -9.03 -4.53
CA PHE A 403 -2.60 -9.96 -3.76
C PHE A 403 -4.10 -9.65 -3.87
N ALA A 404 -4.50 -8.39 -4.07
CA ALA A 404 -5.88 -8.05 -4.41
C ALA A 404 -6.32 -8.63 -5.76
N LYS A 405 -5.44 -8.59 -6.77
CA LYS A 405 -5.69 -9.23 -8.07
C LYS A 405 -5.83 -10.74 -7.94
N ARG A 406 -4.96 -11.39 -7.17
CA ARG A 406 -5.04 -12.85 -6.92
C ARG A 406 -6.34 -13.24 -6.24
N ALA A 407 -6.78 -12.47 -5.22
CA ALA A 407 -8.09 -12.67 -4.60
C ALA A 407 -9.22 -12.61 -5.62
N ALA A 408 -9.23 -11.59 -6.50
CA ALA A 408 -10.25 -11.44 -7.52
C ALA A 408 -10.25 -12.60 -8.52
N GLN A 409 -9.08 -13.03 -8.99
CA GLN A 409 -8.92 -14.18 -9.91
C GLN A 409 -9.36 -15.50 -9.28
N LYS A 410 -9.06 -15.71 -8.00
CA LYS A 410 -9.49 -16.92 -7.27
C LYS A 410 -11.01 -16.95 -7.14
N ILE A 411 -11.63 -15.81 -6.78
CA ILE A 411 -13.09 -15.67 -6.69
C ILE A 411 -13.75 -15.95 -8.06
N GLU A 412 -13.21 -15.41 -9.15
CA GLU A 412 -13.70 -15.64 -10.51
C GLU A 412 -13.68 -17.14 -10.85
N ALA A 413 -12.56 -17.82 -10.60
CA ALA A 413 -12.40 -19.25 -10.85
C ALA A 413 -13.41 -20.10 -10.03
N GLU A 414 -13.69 -19.73 -8.79
CA GLU A 414 -14.67 -20.43 -7.94
C GLU A 414 -16.11 -20.20 -8.41
N LEU A 415 -16.43 -18.98 -8.86
CA LEU A 415 -17.75 -18.65 -9.43
C LEU A 415 -18.02 -19.42 -10.72
N ASP A 416 -17.02 -19.55 -11.58
CA ASP A 416 -17.13 -20.30 -12.84
C ASP A 416 -17.33 -21.80 -12.58
N ALA A 417 -16.56 -22.37 -11.64
CA ALA A 417 -16.70 -23.78 -11.25
C ALA A 417 -18.07 -24.08 -10.62
N GLY A 418 -18.61 -23.16 -9.80
CA GLY A 418 -19.95 -23.29 -9.21
C GLY A 418 -21.08 -23.22 -10.25
N GLY A 419 -20.95 -22.32 -11.23
CA GLY A 419 -21.92 -22.21 -12.33
C GLY A 419 -21.99 -23.41 -13.25
N GLU A 420 -20.86 -24.09 -13.49
CA GLU A 420 -20.84 -25.37 -14.24
C GLU A 420 -21.52 -26.52 -13.48
N ALA A 421 -21.38 -26.56 -12.15
CA ALA A 421 -22.03 -27.58 -11.31
C ALA A 421 -23.57 -27.43 -11.30
N GLU A 422 -24.09 -26.21 -11.21
CA GLU A 422 -25.53 -25.94 -11.27
C GLU A 422 -26.12 -26.26 -12.63
N GLN A 423 -25.42 -26.02 -13.74
CA GLN A 423 -25.89 -26.40 -15.09
C GLN A 423 -25.91 -27.89 -15.34
N LEU A 424 -25.03 -28.67 -14.70
CA LEU A 424 -25.00 -30.12 -14.80
C LEU A 424 -26.13 -30.76 -13.98
N ASP A 425 -26.55 -30.17 -12.87
CA ASP A 425 -27.67 -30.66 -12.05
C ASP A 425 -29.06 -30.37 -12.69
N GLU A 426 -29.18 -29.26 -13.43
CA GLU A 426 -30.42 -28.97 -14.21
C GLU A 426 -30.61 -29.85 -15.47
N THR A 427 -29.56 -30.53 -15.89
CA THR A 427 -29.59 -31.42 -17.08
C THR A 427 -29.64 -32.92 -16.75
N ALA A 428 -29.66 -33.31 -15.47
CA ALA A 428 -29.78 -34.67 -14.96
C ALA A 428 -31.19 -34.95 -14.45
#